data_2577669a5cc792ef5a2274943479075c
#
_entry.id   2577669a5cc792ef5a2274943479075c
#
_cell.length_a   1.000
_cell.length_b   1.000
_cell.length_c   1.000
_cell.angle_alpha   90.00
_cell.angle_beta   90.00
_cell.angle_gamma   90.00
#
_symmetry.space_group_name_H-M   'P 1'
#
loop_
_entity.id
_entity.type
_entity.pdbx_description
1 polymer ?
#
loop_
_entity_poly.entity_id
_entity_poly.type
_entity_poly.pdbx_seq_one_letter_code
_entity_poly.pdbx_strand_id
1 'polypeptide(L)'
;MEELIADATAKGAKLAAGGKRTGTVVEATLLDHVTPAMRVYAEESFGPVKPVIRVKGEDEAVRVANDTEYGLSSAVFSRDIRRAMAVAARIQAGICHINGPTVGDEAQMPFGGVKGSGYGRFGGKASIAEFTDLRWVTIEDPGQHYPF
;
A
#
# COMPACT_ATOMS: atom_id res chain seq x y z
N MET A 1 6.30 -0.11 -19.63
CA MET A 1 6.82 1.18 -19.14
C MET A 1 6.68 2.28 -20.18
N GLU A 2 7.25 2.15 -21.37
CA GLU A 2 7.19 3.18 -22.41
C GLU A 2 5.76 3.57 -22.79
N GLU A 3 4.85 2.61 -22.90
CA GLU A 3 3.44 2.87 -23.17
C GLU A 3 2.75 3.70 -22.07
N LEU A 4 3.08 3.45 -20.78
CA LEU A 4 2.54 4.25 -19.68
C LEU A 4 3.05 5.68 -19.71
N ILE A 5 4.34 5.87 -20.05
CA ILE A 5 4.93 7.20 -20.21
C ILE A 5 4.30 7.93 -21.40
N ALA A 6 4.16 7.24 -22.55
CA ALA A 6 3.56 7.80 -23.74
C ALA A 6 2.09 8.17 -23.54
N ASP A 7 1.28 7.30 -22.93
CA ASP A 7 -0.12 7.57 -22.59
C ASP A 7 -0.25 8.80 -21.69
N ALA A 8 0.53 8.85 -20.62
CA ALA A 8 0.47 9.94 -19.66
C ALA A 8 0.88 11.28 -20.30
N THR A 9 1.98 11.29 -21.05
CA THR A 9 2.45 12.52 -21.72
C THR A 9 1.50 13.01 -22.81
N ALA A 10 0.92 12.10 -23.58
CA ALA A 10 -0.09 12.43 -24.59
C ALA A 10 -1.36 13.04 -23.97
N LYS A 11 -1.68 12.69 -22.72
CA LYS A 11 -2.81 13.21 -21.96
C LYS A 11 -2.46 14.42 -21.07
N GLY A 12 -1.25 14.96 -21.19
CA GLY A 12 -0.84 16.21 -20.56
C GLY A 12 -0.01 16.08 -19.27
N ALA A 13 0.43 14.88 -18.87
CA ALA A 13 1.41 14.75 -17.82
C ALA A 13 2.76 15.34 -18.26
N LYS A 14 3.49 15.90 -17.30
CA LYS A 14 4.82 16.45 -17.54
C LYS A 14 5.88 15.43 -17.15
N LEU A 15 6.75 15.09 -18.08
CA LEU A 15 7.95 14.31 -17.80
C LEU A 15 8.92 15.19 -17.01
N ALA A 16 9.00 14.94 -15.69
CA ALA A 16 9.85 15.72 -14.80
C ALA A 16 11.27 15.18 -14.71
N ALA A 17 11.45 13.87 -14.90
CA ALA A 17 12.76 13.21 -14.93
C ALA A 17 12.68 11.87 -15.68
N GLY A 18 13.82 11.41 -16.22
CA GLY A 18 13.95 10.11 -16.87
C GLY A 18 13.25 10.04 -18.23
N GLY A 19 12.60 8.92 -18.48
CA GLY A 19 11.78 8.66 -19.68
C GLY A 19 12.50 7.93 -20.80
N LYS A 20 13.80 7.68 -20.68
CA LYS A 20 14.59 7.00 -21.72
C LYS A 20 14.77 5.52 -21.40
N ARG A 21 14.91 4.74 -22.45
CA ARG A 21 15.24 3.32 -22.40
C ARG A 21 16.50 3.05 -23.22
N THR A 22 17.38 2.23 -22.67
CA THR A 22 18.55 1.70 -23.39
C THR A 22 18.59 0.20 -23.21
N GLY A 23 18.25 -0.55 -24.23
CA GLY A 23 18.11 -2.00 -24.14
C GLY A 23 17.03 -2.41 -23.14
N THR A 24 17.39 -3.10 -22.08
CA THR A 24 16.49 -3.53 -21.00
C THR A 24 16.41 -2.55 -19.83
N VAL A 25 17.24 -1.51 -19.83
CA VAL A 25 17.31 -0.51 -18.74
C VAL A 25 16.40 0.66 -19.06
N VAL A 26 15.47 0.93 -18.14
CA VAL A 26 14.59 2.13 -18.16
C VAL A 26 15.06 3.06 -17.06
N GLU A 27 15.24 4.34 -17.39
CA GLU A 27 15.60 5.36 -16.41
C GLU A 27 14.52 5.54 -15.35
N ALA A 28 14.93 5.90 -14.13
CA ALA A 28 13.98 6.33 -13.09
C ALA A 28 13.20 7.54 -13.61
N THR A 29 11.89 7.39 -13.71
CA THR A 29 11.00 8.32 -14.40
C THR A 29 9.95 8.88 -13.45
N LEU A 30 9.80 10.21 -13.48
CA LEU A 30 8.76 10.93 -12.76
C LEU A 30 7.82 11.63 -13.76
N LEU A 31 6.53 11.34 -13.62
CA LEU A 31 5.45 11.95 -14.39
C LEU A 31 4.64 12.86 -13.47
N ASP A 32 4.73 14.17 -13.65
CA ASP A 32 3.99 15.16 -12.87
C ASP A 32 2.65 15.53 -13.51
N HIS A 33 1.71 16.05 -12.72
CA HIS A 33 0.36 16.40 -13.14
C HIS A 33 -0.43 15.20 -13.69
N VAL A 34 -0.23 14.04 -13.12
CA VAL A 34 -1.01 12.85 -13.48
C VAL A 34 -2.46 13.00 -13.02
N THR A 35 -3.39 12.57 -13.86
CA THR A 35 -4.83 12.61 -13.63
C THR A 35 -5.45 11.23 -13.78
N PRO A 36 -6.68 10.99 -13.28
CA PRO A 36 -7.37 9.70 -13.39
C PRO A 36 -7.62 9.22 -14.84
N ALA A 37 -7.52 10.10 -15.84
CA ALA A 37 -7.65 9.72 -17.25
C ALA A 37 -6.41 8.99 -17.82
N MET A 38 -5.32 8.96 -17.10
CA MET A 38 -4.03 8.38 -17.52
C MET A 38 -3.88 6.96 -16.96
N ARG A 39 -3.40 6.03 -17.77
CA ARG A 39 -3.21 4.63 -17.37
C ARG A 39 -2.34 4.48 -16.13
N VAL A 40 -1.27 5.25 -16.03
CA VAL A 40 -0.32 5.22 -14.90
C VAL A 40 -0.95 5.61 -13.56
N TYR A 41 -2.17 6.20 -13.55
CA TYR A 41 -2.91 6.50 -12.33
C TYR A 41 -3.43 5.23 -11.64
N ALA A 42 -3.95 4.28 -12.40
CA ALA A 42 -4.59 3.08 -11.88
C ALA A 42 -3.77 1.80 -12.12
N GLU A 43 -2.99 1.74 -13.21
CA GLU A 43 -2.20 0.56 -13.55
C GLU A 43 -0.92 0.48 -12.72
N GLU A 44 -0.67 -0.69 -12.14
CA GLU A 44 0.57 -0.97 -11.44
C GLU A 44 1.75 -1.03 -12.42
N SER A 45 2.79 -0.24 -12.17
CA SER A 45 3.87 -0.08 -13.15
C SER A 45 4.96 -1.16 -13.07
N PHE A 46 5.13 -1.91 -11.98
CA PHE A 46 6.23 -2.86 -11.75
C PHE A 46 7.60 -2.42 -12.32
N GLY A 47 7.88 -1.10 -12.25
CA GLY A 47 9.09 -0.54 -12.82
C GLY A 47 9.37 0.88 -12.32
N PRO A 48 10.44 1.50 -12.83
CA PRO A 48 10.94 2.76 -12.32
C PRO A 48 10.15 3.98 -12.84
N VAL A 49 8.83 3.86 -13.00
CA VAL A 49 7.94 4.95 -13.42
C VAL A 49 6.98 5.29 -12.29
N LYS A 50 7.00 6.54 -11.82
CA LYS A 50 6.18 6.99 -10.70
C LYS A 50 5.35 8.22 -11.09
N PRO A 51 4.02 8.17 -10.87
CA PRO A 51 3.14 9.32 -11.04
C PRO A 51 3.22 10.25 -9.83
N VAL A 52 3.13 11.54 -10.10
CA VAL A 52 2.92 12.59 -9.10
C VAL A 52 1.55 13.21 -9.36
N ILE A 53 0.66 13.06 -8.39
CA ILE A 53 -0.70 13.59 -8.42
C ILE A 53 -0.75 14.77 -7.47
N ARG A 54 -1.15 15.93 -7.99
CA ARG A 54 -1.25 17.15 -7.19
C ARG A 54 -2.65 17.26 -6.59
N VAL A 55 -2.72 17.49 -5.29
CA VAL A 55 -3.96 17.52 -4.51
C VAL A 55 -4.10 18.81 -3.71
N LYS A 56 -5.33 19.16 -3.35
CA LYS A 56 -5.66 20.33 -2.53
C LYS A 56 -6.09 19.89 -1.12
N GLY A 57 -5.12 19.85 -0.21
CA GLY A 57 -5.36 19.49 1.18
C GLY A 57 -5.40 17.99 1.47
N GLU A 58 -5.61 17.65 2.74
CA GLU A 58 -5.51 16.29 3.26
C GLU A 58 -6.64 15.37 2.79
N ASP A 59 -7.86 15.87 2.74
CA ASP A 59 -9.01 15.04 2.37
C ASP A 59 -8.91 14.55 0.94
N GLU A 60 -8.46 15.41 0.03
CA GLU A 60 -8.19 14.98 -1.34
C GLU A 60 -6.98 14.04 -1.43
N ALA A 61 -5.92 14.27 -0.65
CA ALA A 61 -4.77 13.38 -0.59
C ALA A 61 -5.17 11.97 -0.15
N VAL A 62 -5.96 11.85 0.91
CA VAL A 62 -6.47 10.57 1.40
C VAL A 62 -7.40 9.91 0.38
N ARG A 63 -8.30 10.68 -0.24
CA ARG A 63 -9.19 10.16 -1.27
C ARG A 63 -8.41 9.58 -2.44
N VAL A 64 -7.42 10.30 -2.95
CA VAL A 64 -6.57 9.86 -4.07
C VAL A 64 -5.71 8.65 -3.67
N ALA A 65 -5.12 8.66 -2.47
CA ALA A 65 -4.34 7.52 -1.99
C ALA A 65 -5.17 6.24 -1.85
N ASN A 66 -6.46 6.37 -1.58
CA ASN A 66 -7.39 5.24 -1.46
C ASN A 66 -8.07 4.85 -2.78
N ASP A 67 -7.95 5.67 -3.83
CA ASP A 67 -8.53 5.44 -5.16
C ASP A 67 -7.66 4.48 -5.98
N THR A 68 -7.54 3.25 -5.47
CA THR A 68 -6.80 2.15 -6.09
C THR A 68 -7.41 0.82 -5.64
N GLU A 69 -7.30 -0.20 -6.48
CA GLU A 69 -7.67 -1.57 -6.11
C GLU A 69 -6.65 -2.24 -5.18
N TYR A 70 -5.47 -1.68 -5.02
CA TYR A 70 -4.39 -2.20 -4.19
C TYR A 70 -4.33 -1.52 -2.81
N GLY A 71 -3.64 -2.15 -1.87
CA GLY A 71 -3.46 -1.62 -0.53
C GLY A 71 -2.42 -2.40 0.27
N LEU A 72 -1.21 -2.59 -0.28
CA LEU A 72 -0.14 -3.28 0.44
C LEU A 72 0.57 -2.33 1.40
N SER A 73 1.25 -1.34 0.88
CA SER A 73 2.06 -0.42 1.67
C SER A 73 1.80 1.03 1.27
N SER A 74 1.90 1.91 2.25
CA SER A 74 1.76 3.36 2.08
C SER A 74 2.79 4.11 2.90
N ALA A 75 2.98 5.39 2.62
CA ALA A 75 3.84 6.26 3.41
C ALA A 75 3.25 7.66 3.54
N VAL A 76 3.42 8.27 4.70
CA VAL A 76 3.05 9.66 4.97
C VAL A 76 4.27 10.42 5.45
N PHE A 77 4.65 11.47 4.75
CA PHE A 77 5.78 12.33 5.13
C PHE A 77 5.27 13.65 5.72
N SER A 78 5.61 13.93 6.96
CA SER A 78 5.24 15.17 7.65
C SER A 78 6.20 15.48 8.79
N ARG A 79 6.41 16.77 9.06
CA ARG A 79 7.10 17.24 10.28
C ARG A 79 6.20 17.16 11.52
N ASP A 80 4.88 17.20 11.32
CA ASP A 80 3.89 17.03 12.37
C ASP A 80 3.46 15.57 12.45
N ILE A 81 3.96 14.86 13.44
CA ILE A 81 3.69 13.42 13.65
C ILE A 81 2.23 13.16 14.00
N ARG A 82 1.56 14.04 14.75
CA ARG A 82 0.14 13.87 15.08
C ARG A 82 -0.71 13.93 13.83
N ARG A 83 -0.42 14.90 12.97
CA ARG A 83 -1.07 15.04 11.67
C ARG A 83 -0.80 13.84 10.76
N ALA A 84 0.45 13.36 10.71
CA ALA A 84 0.81 12.17 9.95
C ALA A 84 0.02 10.93 10.41
N MET A 85 -0.10 10.72 11.72
CA MET A 85 -0.89 9.62 12.31
C MET A 85 -2.37 9.72 11.95
N ALA A 86 -2.96 10.93 11.99
CA ALA A 86 -4.35 11.15 11.62
C ALA A 86 -4.60 10.85 10.13
N VAL A 87 -3.67 11.19 9.26
CA VAL A 87 -3.74 10.85 7.82
C VAL A 87 -3.56 9.34 7.63
N ALA A 88 -2.54 8.75 8.26
CA ALA A 88 -2.24 7.32 8.15
C ALA A 88 -3.43 6.44 8.56
N ALA A 89 -4.16 6.81 9.62
CA ALA A 89 -5.36 6.11 10.07
C ALA A 89 -6.51 6.08 9.03
N ARG A 90 -6.47 6.95 8.03
CA ARG A 90 -7.48 7.06 6.96
C ARG A 90 -7.05 6.36 5.67
N ILE A 91 -5.79 5.97 5.54
CA ILE A 91 -5.26 5.29 4.35
C ILE A 91 -5.59 3.80 4.43
N GLN A 92 -6.14 3.27 3.34
CA GLN A 92 -6.53 1.87 3.21
C GLN A 92 -5.36 1.04 2.66
N ALA A 93 -4.36 0.80 3.52
CA ALA A 93 -3.24 -0.08 3.25
C ALA A 93 -2.94 -0.96 4.46
N GLY A 94 -2.38 -2.13 4.24
CA GLY A 94 -2.00 -3.05 5.33
C GLY A 94 -0.81 -2.54 6.13
N ILE A 95 0.05 -1.73 5.50
CA ILE A 95 1.24 -1.14 6.09
C ILE A 95 1.22 0.37 5.82
N CYS A 96 1.55 1.18 6.83
CA CYS A 96 1.73 2.61 6.66
C CYS A 96 2.97 3.09 7.41
N HIS A 97 3.91 3.65 6.68
CA HIS A 97 5.14 4.21 7.23
C HIS A 97 5.01 5.72 7.42
N ILE A 98 5.43 6.24 8.55
CA ILE A 98 5.54 7.69 8.77
C ILE A 98 7.01 8.09 8.63
N ASN A 99 7.28 8.97 7.65
CA ASN A 99 8.62 9.43 7.31
C ASN A 99 9.59 8.32 6.89
N GLY A 100 9.07 7.18 6.45
CA GLY A 100 9.83 6.04 5.94
C GLY A 100 9.38 5.63 4.53
N PRO A 101 10.19 4.86 3.81
CA PRO A 101 9.85 4.37 2.48
C PRO A 101 8.82 3.24 2.55
N THR A 102 8.03 3.08 1.49
CA THR A 102 7.01 2.01 1.37
C THR A 102 7.61 0.60 1.26
N VAL A 103 8.91 0.49 1.02
CA VAL A 103 9.64 -0.79 0.90
C VAL A 103 10.35 -1.20 2.21
N GLY A 104 10.09 -0.48 3.30
CA GLY A 104 10.56 -0.88 4.64
C GLY A 104 9.84 -2.13 5.10
N ASP A 105 10.59 -3.20 5.42
CA ASP A 105 10.05 -4.45 5.93
C ASP A 105 10.91 -4.96 7.08
N GLU A 106 10.24 -5.53 8.09
CA GLU A 106 10.88 -6.13 9.25
C GLU A 106 10.25 -7.50 9.53
N ALA A 107 11.06 -8.55 9.56
CA ALA A 107 10.62 -9.94 9.61
C ALA A 107 9.68 -10.29 10.79
N GLN A 108 9.74 -9.54 11.89
CA GLN A 108 8.88 -9.73 13.06
C GLN A 108 7.55 -8.98 12.96
N MET A 109 7.38 -8.07 11.99
CA MET A 109 6.18 -7.26 11.85
C MET A 109 5.12 -7.96 10.98
N PRO A 110 3.82 -7.68 11.20
CA PRO A 110 2.73 -8.32 10.45
C PRO A 110 2.63 -7.75 9.03
N PHE A 111 3.36 -8.34 8.10
CA PHE A 111 3.36 -7.98 6.69
C PHE A 111 2.09 -8.49 5.99
N GLY A 112 1.43 -7.65 5.21
CA GLY A 112 0.29 -8.02 4.38
C GLY A 112 -0.54 -6.82 3.95
N GLY A 113 -1.37 -7.03 2.95
CA GLY A 113 -2.20 -6.01 2.32
C GLY A 113 -3.67 -6.04 2.70
N VAL A 114 -4.42 -5.16 2.06
CA VAL A 114 -5.88 -5.13 1.99
C VAL A 114 -6.30 -4.98 0.53
N LYS A 115 -7.58 -5.04 0.23
CA LYS A 115 -8.12 -4.96 -1.13
C LYS A 115 -7.49 -6.05 -2.04
N GLY A 116 -7.18 -5.72 -3.29
CA GLY A 116 -6.54 -6.62 -4.25
C GLY A 116 -5.10 -7.05 -3.91
N SER A 117 -4.44 -6.39 -2.95
CA SER A 117 -3.12 -6.80 -2.46
C SER A 117 -3.17 -8.04 -1.55
N GLY A 118 -4.34 -8.59 -1.30
CA GLY A 118 -4.52 -9.83 -0.57
C GLY A 118 -4.99 -9.65 0.86
N TYR A 119 -5.03 -10.74 1.60
CA TYR A 119 -5.48 -10.82 2.99
C TYR A 119 -4.52 -11.73 3.78
N GLY A 120 -4.73 -11.78 5.09
CA GLY A 120 -3.79 -12.45 6.00
C GLY A 120 -2.62 -11.55 6.37
N ARG A 121 -1.82 -12.03 7.31
CA ARG A 121 -0.61 -11.35 7.77
C ARG A 121 0.48 -12.36 8.02
N PHE A 122 1.68 -12.08 7.48
CA PHE A 122 2.87 -12.88 7.66
C PHE A 122 3.90 -12.11 8.48
N GLY A 123 4.83 -12.83 9.11
CA GLY A 123 5.85 -12.26 9.98
C GLY A 123 5.50 -12.41 11.47
N GLY A 124 6.50 -12.77 12.26
CA GLY A 124 6.39 -12.93 13.72
C GLY A 124 5.20 -13.78 14.16
N LYS A 125 4.47 -13.31 15.15
CA LYS A 125 3.30 -14.01 15.71
C LYS A 125 2.12 -14.09 14.74
N ALA A 126 2.04 -13.21 13.74
CA ALA A 126 0.95 -13.20 12.77
C ALA A 126 0.99 -14.48 11.90
N SER A 127 2.18 -14.93 11.51
CA SER A 127 2.33 -16.20 10.77
C SER A 127 1.81 -17.40 11.54
N ILE A 128 2.02 -17.44 12.86
CA ILE A 128 1.51 -18.54 13.70
C ILE A 128 -0.03 -18.55 13.67
N ALA A 129 -0.65 -17.39 13.84
CA ALA A 129 -2.11 -17.28 13.80
C ALA A 129 -2.68 -17.64 12.42
N GLU A 130 -1.99 -17.30 11.33
CA GLU A 130 -2.43 -17.56 9.96
C GLU A 130 -2.39 -19.06 9.59
N PHE A 131 -1.43 -19.82 10.14
CA PHE A 131 -1.23 -21.25 9.82
C PHE A 131 -1.70 -22.21 10.91
N THR A 132 -2.45 -21.74 11.93
CA THR A 132 -2.94 -22.58 13.04
C THR A 132 -4.38 -22.28 13.36
N ASP A 133 -5.12 -23.31 13.77
CA ASP A 133 -6.46 -23.18 14.32
C ASP A 133 -6.44 -23.24 15.85
N LEU A 134 -7.16 -22.33 16.49
CA LEU A 134 -7.34 -22.37 17.93
C LEU A 134 -8.41 -23.42 18.27
N ARG A 135 -8.07 -24.33 19.21
CA ARG A 135 -8.99 -25.30 19.75
C ARG A 135 -9.08 -25.13 21.27
N TRP A 136 -10.27 -24.94 21.76
CA TRP A 136 -10.54 -25.01 23.19
C TRP A 136 -10.90 -26.47 23.57
N VAL A 137 -10.17 -27.04 24.51
CA VAL A 137 -10.44 -28.38 25.07
C VAL A 137 -10.69 -28.22 26.55
N THR A 138 -11.85 -28.70 27.03
CA THR A 138 -12.16 -28.86 28.45
C THR A 138 -12.10 -30.31 28.84
N ILE A 139 -11.63 -30.56 30.04
CA ILE A 139 -11.64 -31.90 30.66
C ILE A 139 -12.42 -31.73 31.97
N GLU A 140 -13.54 -32.43 32.10
CA GLU A 140 -14.38 -32.43 33.27
C GLU A 140 -14.31 -33.80 33.97
N ASP A 141 -14.50 -33.81 35.29
CA ASP A 141 -14.54 -35.06 36.02
C ASP A 141 -15.77 -35.90 35.65
N PRO A 142 -15.60 -37.22 35.42
CA PRO A 142 -16.72 -38.11 35.21
C PRO A 142 -17.66 -38.09 36.48
N GLY A 143 -18.86 -37.61 36.31
CA GLY A 143 -19.83 -37.49 37.41
C GLY A 143 -20.09 -36.05 37.84
N GLN A 144 -19.56 -35.06 37.14
CA GLN A 144 -19.95 -33.66 37.38
C GLN A 144 -21.46 -33.50 37.30
N HIS A 145 -22.03 -32.90 38.32
CA HIS A 145 -23.49 -32.63 38.35
C HIS A 145 -23.78 -31.27 37.69
N TYR A 146 -24.60 -31.29 36.69
CA TYR A 146 -25.04 -30.06 36.02
C TYR A 146 -26.22 -29.43 36.77
N PRO A 147 -26.29 -28.11 36.94
CA PRO A 147 -27.27 -27.41 37.75
C PRO A 147 -28.66 -27.29 37.07
N PHE A 148 -28.97 -28.03 36.04
CA PHE A 148 -30.26 -28.07 35.34
C PHE A 148 -30.70 -29.48 35.01
#